data_c870642e6574519d6fd097ea1084482a
#
_entry.id   c870642e6574519d6fd097ea1084482a
#
_cell.length_a   1.000
_cell.length_b   1.000
_cell.length_c   1.000
_cell.angle_alpha   90.00
_cell.angle_beta   90.00
_cell.angle_gamma   90.00
#
_symmetry.space_group_name_H-M   'P 1'
#
loop_
_entity.id
_entity.type
_entity.pdbx_description
1 polymer ?
#
loop_
_entity_poly.entity_id
_entity_poly.type
_entity_poly.pdbx_seq_one_letter_code
_entity_poly.pdbx_strand_id
1 'polypeptide(L)'
;MGNRLVRMGIDVGGTHTKAVAIDNATYETIGKSSVKTTHDDRYGVAAGVVKAFQNCLRENDIAPEDVIFVAHSTTQATNALIEGDVACVGVLGMGPGGMESFLAKHQTRLKDIDLGSGRSIRIKNRYLSDSEEDEDTVRKAVKELKAEGAQVLVASDAYGVDDIAGEQFVFEIAHDEMGMETTVASDITKLYGLTRRTRTAAINASILTKMLNTANSTEESVRKAGVEVPLMIMRGDGGVMGSLMYLRASNGVCFEVGGTTTNIGVIKNGRPAIDYSVVGGHRTYISSLDVRVLGVAGGSMIRVNKSGVHDVGPRSAHIAGLDYAGFTDEDEIVEPRLEFFSPKDGVPEDYVAIRLKSGKRITVTNSCAANVLGLVTPKDFSYGNVNAARKAMQPIADYLHTTVEDVAAQILTRAYEKIEPIIMELDDKYRLEHDQISLVGVGGGATSLIGFCANKMNIKYGVPENAEVISSIGVALAMVRDVVERVVPNPTPEDIRSIKREAVDKAVESGAAPGSAEVHIEIAPQTSKLTGNRIPSPFIWTAPGGRRS
;
A
#
# COMPACT_ATOMS: atom_id res chain seq x y z
N MET A 1 13.78 36.94 4.93
CA MET A 1 12.73 35.97 4.52
C MET A 1 12.74 34.89 5.59
N GLY A 2 11.65 34.59 6.27
CA GLY A 2 11.62 33.51 7.25
C GLY A 2 11.93 32.19 6.55
N ASN A 3 12.69 31.29 7.17
CA ASN A 3 12.97 29.97 6.62
C ASN A 3 11.65 29.28 6.31
N ARG A 4 11.47 28.87 5.06
CA ARG A 4 10.30 28.17 4.59
C ARG A 4 10.42 26.72 5.04
N LEU A 5 9.60 26.28 5.99
CA LEU A 5 9.63 24.90 6.48
C LEU A 5 8.90 23.97 5.51
N VAL A 6 9.56 22.89 5.12
CA VAL A 6 9.13 21.99 4.05
C VAL A 6 8.90 20.57 4.56
N ARG A 7 7.79 19.96 4.14
CA ARG A 7 7.51 18.54 4.33
C ARG A 7 7.70 17.81 2.99
N MET A 8 8.41 16.69 3.03
CA MET A 8 8.67 15.88 1.83
C MET A 8 7.93 14.55 1.92
N GLY A 9 7.23 14.19 0.86
CA GLY A 9 6.60 12.89 0.70
C GLY A 9 7.13 12.16 -0.52
N ILE A 10 7.47 10.90 -0.35
CA ILE A 10 8.00 10.05 -1.40
C ILE A 10 7.08 8.84 -1.55
N ASP A 11 6.59 8.60 -2.76
CA ASP A 11 5.79 7.43 -3.09
C ASP A 11 6.49 6.56 -4.12
N VAL A 12 6.69 5.27 -3.77
CA VAL A 12 7.31 4.29 -4.66
C VAL A 12 6.23 3.42 -5.29
N GLY A 13 5.79 3.83 -6.46
CA GLY A 13 4.89 3.02 -7.29
C GLY A 13 5.65 1.98 -8.12
N GLY A 14 4.89 1.04 -8.70
CA GLY A 14 5.47 0.00 -9.56
C GLY A 14 6.13 0.53 -10.84
N THR A 15 5.68 1.69 -11.35
CA THR A 15 6.15 2.29 -12.62
C THR A 15 7.01 3.53 -12.39
N HIS A 16 6.60 4.40 -11.48
CA HIS A 16 7.27 5.66 -11.17
C HIS A 16 7.42 5.84 -9.67
N THR A 17 8.56 6.38 -9.27
CA THR A 17 8.83 6.92 -7.94
C THR A 17 8.64 8.44 -7.99
N LYS A 18 7.86 8.98 -7.09
CA LYS A 18 7.46 10.39 -7.06
C LYS A 18 7.82 11.02 -5.75
N ALA A 19 8.31 12.25 -5.78
CA ALA A 19 8.58 13.07 -4.61
C ALA A 19 7.83 14.38 -4.70
N VAL A 20 7.29 14.84 -3.58
CA VAL A 20 6.58 16.11 -3.45
C VAL A 20 7.14 16.87 -2.26
N ALA A 21 7.28 18.18 -2.43
CA ALA A 21 7.57 19.12 -1.38
C ALA A 21 6.35 19.98 -1.08
N ILE A 22 5.98 20.10 0.18
CA ILE A 22 4.81 20.83 0.67
C ILE A 22 5.28 21.88 1.68
N ASP A 23 4.80 23.10 1.54
CA ASP A 23 4.97 24.16 2.53
C ASP A 23 4.22 23.78 3.82
N ASN A 24 4.94 23.75 4.95
CA ASN A 24 4.35 23.31 6.21
C ASN A 24 3.32 24.29 6.79
N ALA A 25 3.32 25.55 6.37
CA ALA A 25 2.40 26.57 6.87
C ALA A 25 1.12 26.65 6.03
N THR A 26 1.24 26.56 4.70
CA THR A 26 0.09 26.72 3.77
C THR A 26 -0.47 25.39 3.27
N TYR A 27 0.28 24.28 3.42
CA TYR A 27 0.02 22.97 2.84
C TYR A 27 -0.04 22.97 1.30
N GLU A 28 0.51 23.99 0.66
CA GLU A 28 0.60 24.08 -0.79
C GLU A 28 1.76 23.24 -1.32
N THR A 29 1.57 22.60 -2.45
CA THR A 29 2.63 21.90 -3.17
C THR A 29 3.58 22.91 -3.78
N ILE A 30 4.85 22.90 -3.35
CA ILE A 30 5.88 23.84 -3.77
C ILE A 30 6.92 23.21 -4.70
N GLY A 31 6.90 21.89 -4.82
CA GLY A 31 7.79 21.17 -5.71
C GLY A 31 7.31 19.74 -5.94
N LYS A 32 7.60 19.20 -7.10
CA LYS A 32 7.33 17.80 -7.45
C LYS A 32 8.39 17.27 -8.41
N SER A 33 8.69 15.98 -8.29
CA SER A 33 9.55 15.24 -9.20
C SER A 33 9.05 13.83 -9.40
N SER A 34 9.21 13.29 -10.61
CA SER A 34 8.83 11.92 -10.95
C SER A 34 9.94 11.28 -11.77
N VAL A 35 10.37 10.09 -11.38
CA VAL A 35 11.36 9.28 -12.09
C VAL A 35 10.82 7.86 -12.29
N LYS A 36 11.31 7.14 -13.29
CA LYS A 36 10.99 5.71 -13.44
C LYS A 36 11.50 4.94 -12.24
N THR A 37 10.68 4.03 -11.71
CA THR A 37 11.08 3.15 -10.61
C THR A 37 12.20 2.21 -11.07
N THR A 38 13.28 2.15 -10.31
CA THR A 38 14.47 1.36 -10.63
C THR A 38 14.35 -0.02 -9.98
N HIS A 39 13.97 -1.04 -10.76
CA HIS A 39 13.91 -2.42 -10.26
C HIS A 39 15.23 -3.16 -10.44
N ASP A 40 15.96 -2.84 -11.53
CA ASP A 40 17.19 -3.53 -11.95
C ASP A 40 18.47 -2.83 -11.50
N ASP A 41 18.37 -1.76 -10.68
CA ASP A 41 19.54 -1.06 -10.16
C ASP A 41 20.21 -1.87 -9.03
N ARG A 42 21.52 -1.68 -8.86
CA ARG A 42 22.29 -2.30 -7.76
C ARG A 42 21.68 -2.05 -6.37
N TYR A 43 21.05 -0.88 -6.20
CA TYR A 43 20.37 -0.46 -4.98
C TYR A 43 18.85 -0.66 -5.07
N GLY A 44 18.37 -1.35 -6.11
CA GLY A 44 16.95 -1.59 -6.33
C GLY A 44 16.16 -0.29 -6.42
N VAL A 45 14.97 -0.27 -5.84
CA VAL A 45 14.07 0.90 -5.88
C VAL A 45 14.61 2.12 -5.11
N ALA A 46 15.54 1.92 -4.16
CA ALA A 46 16.14 3.01 -3.41
C ALA A 46 16.86 4.03 -4.31
N ALA A 47 17.48 3.60 -5.42
CA ALA A 47 18.10 4.51 -6.37
C ALA A 47 17.09 5.50 -6.99
N GLY A 48 15.88 5.02 -7.33
CA GLY A 48 14.80 5.86 -7.82
C GLY A 48 14.29 6.85 -6.76
N VAL A 49 14.17 6.39 -5.51
CA VAL A 49 13.79 7.24 -4.37
C VAL A 49 14.74 8.41 -4.20
N VAL A 50 16.05 8.11 -4.15
CA VAL A 50 17.11 9.12 -4.03
C VAL A 50 17.03 10.14 -5.15
N LYS A 51 16.91 9.65 -6.38
CA LYS A 51 16.86 10.51 -7.57
C LYS A 51 15.63 11.41 -7.57
N ALA A 52 14.45 10.87 -7.25
CA ALA A 52 13.22 11.66 -7.15
C ALA A 52 13.33 12.74 -6.07
N PHE A 53 13.85 12.37 -4.90
CA PHE A 53 14.06 13.27 -3.77
C PHE A 53 15.02 14.42 -4.10
N GLN A 54 16.22 14.08 -4.59
CA GLN A 54 17.24 15.07 -4.94
C GLN A 54 16.80 15.99 -6.08
N ASN A 55 16.12 15.45 -7.08
CA ASN A 55 15.55 16.25 -8.16
C ASN A 55 14.50 17.22 -7.61
N CYS A 56 13.62 16.76 -6.72
CA CYS A 56 12.60 17.63 -6.12
C CYS A 56 13.22 18.81 -5.37
N LEU A 57 14.26 18.59 -4.58
CA LEU A 57 14.98 19.67 -3.90
C LEU A 57 15.63 20.65 -4.91
N ARG A 58 16.44 20.11 -5.85
CA ARG A 58 17.22 20.92 -6.78
C ARG A 58 16.36 21.71 -7.77
N GLU A 59 15.34 21.08 -8.35
CA GLU A 59 14.50 21.68 -9.40
C GLU A 59 13.53 22.74 -8.85
N ASN A 60 13.35 22.80 -7.53
CA ASN A 60 12.45 23.74 -6.86
C ASN A 60 13.18 24.65 -5.85
N ASP A 61 14.52 24.70 -5.91
CA ASP A 61 15.36 25.56 -5.07
C ASP A 61 15.06 25.43 -3.56
N ILE A 62 14.89 24.16 -3.11
CA ILE A 62 14.60 23.85 -1.70
C ILE A 62 15.93 23.51 -1.00
N ALA A 63 16.27 24.25 0.03
CA ALA A 63 17.46 23.99 0.83
C ALA A 63 17.21 22.77 1.76
N PRO A 64 18.20 21.86 1.90
CA PRO A 64 18.07 20.68 2.77
C PRO A 64 17.72 21.01 4.22
N GLU A 65 18.24 22.11 4.73
CA GLU A 65 17.99 22.61 6.09
C GLU A 65 16.58 23.12 6.34
N ASP A 66 15.82 23.41 5.26
CA ASP A 66 14.41 23.80 5.35
C ASP A 66 13.48 22.58 5.48
N VAL A 67 13.98 21.38 5.20
CA VAL A 67 13.20 20.15 5.29
C VAL A 67 13.07 19.70 6.74
N ILE A 68 11.84 19.72 7.26
CA ILE A 68 11.53 19.37 8.66
C ILE A 68 10.85 17.99 8.80
N PHE A 69 10.46 17.37 7.70
CA PHE A 69 9.78 16.09 7.69
C PHE A 69 10.01 15.38 6.37
N VAL A 70 10.37 14.11 6.42
CA VAL A 70 10.46 13.22 5.25
C VAL A 70 9.70 11.94 5.55
N ALA A 71 8.75 11.60 4.69
CA ALA A 71 8.05 10.34 4.78
C ALA A 71 8.09 9.60 3.44
N HIS A 72 8.06 8.28 3.53
CA HIS A 72 8.14 7.37 2.40
C HIS A 72 7.01 6.36 2.47
N SER A 73 6.27 6.17 1.38
CA SER A 73 5.37 5.05 1.20
C SER A 73 5.92 4.07 0.16
N THR A 74 5.56 2.80 0.29
CA THR A 74 6.00 1.79 -0.66
C THR A 74 4.99 0.66 -0.77
N THR A 75 4.77 0.20 -1.99
CA THR A 75 4.02 -1.02 -2.28
C THR A 75 4.85 -2.30 -2.17
N GLN A 76 6.13 -2.18 -1.79
CA GLN A 76 7.06 -3.33 -1.76
C GLN A 76 6.62 -4.44 -0.82
N ALA A 77 6.06 -4.11 0.35
CA ALA A 77 5.54 -5.09 1.30
C ALA A 77 4.42 -5.94 0.67
N THR A 78 3.47 -5.28 0.01
CA THR A 78 2.37 -5.93 -0.70
C THR A 78 2.89 -6.74 -1.88
N ASN A 79 3.82 -6.19 -2.65
CA ASN A 79 4.43 -6.88 -3.80
C ASN A 79 5.21 -8.11 -3.35
N ALA A 80 5.99 -8.04 -2.26
CA ALA A 80 6.71 -9.18 -1.72
C ALA A 80 5.76 -10.34 -1.34
N LEU A 81 4.63 -10.04 -0.70
CA LEU A 81 3.60 -11.03 -0.40
C LEU A 81 2.94 -11.60 -1.67
N ILE A 82 2.60 -10.75 -2.64
CA ILE A 82 1.98 -11.16 -3.91
C ILE A 82 2.94 -11.99 -4.74
N GLU A 83 4.23 -11.69 -4.75
CA GLU A 83 5.26 -12.40 -5.51
C GLU A 83 5.76 -13.65 -4.79
N GLY A 84 5.50 -13.77 -3.49
CA GLY A 84 6.02 -14.85 -2.63
C GLY A 84 7.52 -14.67 -2.32
N ASP A 85 8.04 -13.46 -2.47
CA ASP A 85 9.42 -13.08 -2.12
C ASP A 85 9.48 -12.75 -0.61
N VAL A 86 9.32 -13.78 0.20
CA VAL A 86 9.16 -13.72 1.64
C VAL A 86 10.13 -14.66 2.35
N ALA A 87 10.57 -14.27 3.54
CA ALA A 87 11.46 -15.08 4.37
C ALA A 87 10.73 -16.29 4.98
N CYS A 88 11.48 -17.37 5.22
CA CYS A 88 11.04 -18.49 6.05
C CYS A 88 11.05 -18.05 7.51
N VAL A 89 9.94 -18.21 8.22
CA VAL A 89 9.74 -17.70 9.58
C VAL A 89 9.86 -18.82 10.61
N GLY A 90 10.72 -18.64 11.60
CA GLY A 90 10.71 -19.40 12.83
C GLY A 90 9.72 -18.80 13.82
N VAL A 91 8.83 -19.60 14.38
CA VAL A 91 7.95 -19.19 15.48
C VAL A 91 8.40 -19.86 16.75
N LEU A 92 8.82 -19.08 17.72
CA LEU A 92 9.07 -19.54 19.09
C LEU A 92 7.85 -19.14 19.92
N GLY A 93 6.96 -20.11 20.12
CA GLY A 93 5.80 -19.97 20.99
C GLY A 93 6.20 -20.15 22.45
N MET A 94 5.61 -19.39 23.36
CA MET A 94 5.85 -19.45 24.79
C MET A 94 4.55 -19.44 25.57
N GLY A 95 4.62 -19.88 26.83
CA GLY A 95 3.48 -19.85 27.75
C GLY A 95 3.51 -21.00 28.77
N PRO A 96 2.38 -21.28 29.42
CA PRO A 96 2.34 -22.18 30.57
C PRO A 96 2.85 -23.60 30.25
N GLY A 97 3.41 -24.25 31.27
CA GLY A 97 3.78 -25.65 31.24
C GLY A 97 2.61 -26.59 31.58
N GLY A 98 2.89 -27.89 31.65
CA GLY A 98 1.94 -28.91 32.08
C GLY A 98 0.74 -29.08 31.13
N MET A 99 -0.46 -29.30 31.68
CA MET A 99 -1.68 -29.53 30.88
C MET A 99 -2.14 -28.27 30.09
N GLU A 100 -1.88 -27.08 30.61
CA GLU A 100 -2.25 -25.81 29.95
C GLU A 100 -1.36 -25.52 28.72
N SER A 101 -0.16 -26.09 28.68
CA SER A 101 0.76 -25.96 27.54
C SER A 101 0.15 -26.45 26.23
N PHE A 102 -0.75 -27.44 26.30
CA PHE A 102 -1.36 -28.02 25.08
C PHE A 102 -2.12 -26.96 24.27
N LEU A 103 -2.89 -26.10 24.95
CA LEU A 103 -3.67 -25.07 24.27
C LEU A 103 -2.76 -23.97 23.72
N ALA A 104 -1.82 -23.44 24.50
CA ALA A 104 -0.88 -22.40 24.07
C ALA A 104 0.01 -22.89 22.93
N LYS A 105 0.56 -24.10 23.04
CA LYS A 105 1.34 -24.76 21.98
C LYS A 105 0.54 -24.95 20.68
N HIS A 106 -0.75 -25.30 20.79
CA HIS A 106 -1.61 -25.42 19.61
C HIS A 106 -1.90 -24.05 18.98
N GLN A 107 -2.09 -23.02 19.78
CA GLN A 107 -2.42 -21.67 19.30
C GLN A 107 -1.22 -20.93 18.71
N THR A 108 0.00 -21.17 19.18
CA THR A 108 1.23 -20.59 18.61
C THR A 108 1.76 -21.38 17.41
N ARG A 109 1.39 -22.66 17.29
CA ARG A 109 1.81 -23.50 16.17
C ARG A 109 1.07 -23.13 14.89
N LEU A 110 1.77 -22.48 13.98
CA LEU A 110 1.24 -22.12 12.66
C LEU A 110 1.58 -23.18 11.61
N LYS A 111 0.67 -23.35 10.65
CA LYS A 111 0.97 -24.00 9.37
C LYS A 111 1.58 -22.95 8.42
N ASP A 112 2.16 -23.42 7.32
CA ASP A 112 2.55 -22.52 6.23
C ASP A 112 1.34 -21.65 5.83
N ILE A 113 1.60 -20.36 5.61
CA ILE A 113 0.55 -19.40 5.26
C ILE A 113 0.48 -19.32 3.75
N ASP A 114 -0.61 -19.81 3.17
CA ASP A 114 -0.85 -19.76 1.74
C ASP A 114 -1.07 -18.31 1.29
N LEU A 115 -0.32 -17.88 0.26
CA LEU A 115 -0.43 -16.56 -0.37
C LEU A 115 -1.15 -16.62 -1.71
N GLY A 116 -1.62 -17.79 -2.10
CA GLY A 116 -2.25 -18.04 -3.40
C GLY A 116 -1.24 -18.33 -4.52
N SER A 117 -1.74 -18.91 -5.61
CA SER A 117 -0.94 -19.27 -6.80
C SER A 117 0.27 -20.17 -6.49
N GLY A 118 0.15 -21.07 -5.50
CA GLY A 118 1.20 -22.01 -5.09
C GLY A 118 2.35 -21.38 -4.29
N ARG A 119 2.18 -20.16 -3.77
CA ARG A 119 3.15 -19.44 -2.93
C ARG A 119 2.73 -19.51 -1.48
N SER A 120 3.70 -19.57 -0.59
CA SER A 120 3.43 -19.60 0.86
C SER A 120 4.58 -19.03 1.68
N ILE A 121 4.26 -18.48 2.84
CA ILE A 121 5.24 -18.21 3.89
C ILE A 121 5.49 -19.54 4.61
N ARG A 122 6.71 -20.05 4.51
CA ARG A 122 7.10 -21.28 5.22
C ARG A 122 7.30 -21.01 6.69
N ILE A 123 6.75 -21.87 7.55
CA ILE A 123 6.79 -21.71 9.00
C ILE A 123 7.52 -22.88 9.66
N LYS A 124 8.42 -22.56 10.58
CA LYS A 124 9.06 -23.50 11.51
C LYS A 124 8.61 -23.18 12.92
N ASN A 125 8.33 -24.18 13.73
CA ASN A 125 7.74 -23.93 15.05
C ASN A 125 8.56 -24.60 16.16
N ARG A 126 8.76 -23.89 17.27
CA ARG A 126 9.18 -24.40 18.58
C ARG A 126 8.28 -23.83 19.65
N TYR A 127 8.26 -24.49 20.80
CA TYR A 127 7.52 -24.03 21.96
C TYR A 127 8.36 -24.24 23.22
N LEU A 128 8.44 -23.23 24.05
CA LEU A 128 9.03 -23.25 25.38
C LEU A 128 7.94 -23.04 26.42
N SER A 129 8.00 -23.78 27.50
CA SER A 129 7.18 -23.51 28.67
C SER A 129 7.88 -22.52 29.59
N ASP A 130 7.11 -21.77 30.41
CA ASP A 130 7.65 -20.79 31.37
C ASP A 130 8.81 -21.32 32.21
N SER A 131 8.83 -22.65 32.51
CA SER A 131 9.91 -23.30 33.23
C SER A 131 11.16 -23.60 32.40
N GLU A 132 11.10 -23.40 31.08
CA GLU A 132 12.17 -23.64 30.10
C GLU A 132 12.71 -22.32 29.50
N GLU A 133 12.27 -21.19 30.00
CA GLU A 133 12.70 -19.88 29.55
C GLU A 133 14.02 -19.45 30.21
N ASP A 134 15.08 -20.18 29.91
CA ASP A 134 16.46 -19.80 30.23
C ASP A 134 17.26 -19.52 28.94
N GLU A 135 18.36 -18.80 29.08
CA GLU A 135 19.18 -18.35 27.95
C GLU A 135 19.66 -19.49 27.06
N ASP A 136 20.10 -20.61 27.66
CA ASP A 136 20.68 -21.74 26.92
C ASP A 136 19.58 -22.46 26.11
N THR A 137 18.40 -22.62 26.69
CA THR A 137 17.25 -23.25 26.04
C THR A 137 16.74 -22.37 24.89
N VAL A 138 16.66 -21.05 25.09
CA VAL A 138 16.28 -20.09 24.01
C VAL A 138 17.32 -20.14 22.88
N ARG A 139 18.63 -20.04 23.20
CA ARG A 139 19.71 -20.13 22.20
C ARG A 139 19.65 -21.44 21.41
N LYS A 140 19.36 -22.55 22.07
CA LYS A 140 19.19 -23.84 21.43
C LYS A 140 18.01 -23.88 20.49
N ALA A 141 16.84 -23.39 20.92
CA ALA A 141 15.62 -23.33 20.10
C ALA A 141 15.83 -22.46 18.85
N VAL A 142 16.49 -21.31 18.99
CA VAL A 142 16.82 -20.41 17.87
C VAL A 142 17.79 -21.09 16.89
N LYS A 143 18.83 -21.77 17.37
CA LYS A 143 19.76 -22.54 16.52
C LYS A 143 19.05 -23.64 15.74
N GLU A 144 18.14 -24.36 16.38
CA GLU A 144 17.36 -25.44 15.74
C GLU A 144 16.44 -24.85 14.64
N LEU A 145 15.73 -23.77 14.92
CA LEU A 145 14.89 -23.09 13.92
C LEU A 145 15.71 -22.61 12.72
N LYS A 146 16.88 -22.01 12.98
CA LYS A 146 17.82 -21.57 11.94
C LYS A 146 18.34 -22.74 11.10
N ALA A 147 18.66 -23.87 11.74
CA ALA A 147 19.08 -25.08 11.04
C ALA A 147 17.97 -25.68 10.15
N GLU A 148 16.71 -25.52 10.52
CA GLU A 148 15.55 -25.90 9.70
C GLU A 148 15.23 -24.91 8.56
N GLY A 149 16.01 -23.84 8.45
CA GLY A 149 15.90 -22.87 7.37
C GLY A 149 15.10 -21.61 7.71
N ALA A 150 14.79 -21.36 9.00
CA ALA A 150 14.23 -20.08 9.40
C ALA A 150 15.25 -18.95 9.20
N GLN A 151 14.82 -17.89 8.56
CA GLN A 151 15.62 -16.70 8.24
C GLN A 151 15.33 -15.54 9.19
N VAL A 152 14.12 -15.52 9.74
CA VAL A 152 13.63 -14.53 10.71
C VAL A 152 12.89 -15.25 11.83
N LEU A 153 12.77 -14.63 13.00
CA LEU A 153 12.12 -15.19 14.17
C LEU A 153 10.89 -14.38 14.58
N VAL A 154 9.91 -15.07 15.14
CA VAL A 154 8.79 -14.48 15.90
C VAL A 154 8.82 -15.03 17.30
N ALA A 155 8.90 -14.15 18.30
CA ALA A 155 8.64 -14.46 19.69
C ALA A 155 7.15 -14.20 19.97
N SER A 156 6.44 -15.22 20.48
CA SER A 156 4.99 -15.10 20.73
C SER A 156 4.59 -15.86 22.00
N ASP A 157 4.28 -15.10 23.04
CA ASP A 157 3.87 -15.60 24.34
C ASP A 157 2.33 -15.60 24.49
N ALA A 158 1.81 -16.62 25.16
CA ALA A 158 0.39 -16.71 25.51
C ALA A 158 -0.10 -15.48 26.30
N TYR A 159 0.74 -14.96 27.18
CA TYR A 159 0.47 -13.82 28.06
C TYR A 159 1.15 -12.52 27.61
N GLY A 160 1.84 -12.50 26.46
CA GLY A 160 2.62 -11.36 25.99
C GLY A 160 1.87 -10.03 25.84
N VAL A 161 0.53 -10.05 25.81
CA VAL A 161 -0.28 -8.81 25.83
C VAL A 161 -0.27 -8.17 27.22
N ASP A 162 -0.28 -8.99 28.26
CA ASP A 162 -0.32 -8.57 29.65
C ASP A 162 1.09 -8.35 30.22
N ASP A 163 2.04 -9.21 29.81
CA ASP A 163 3.45 -9.12 30.17
C ASP A 163 4.32 -9.47 28.94
N ILE A 164 5.04 -8.51 28.44
CA ILE A 164 5.88 -8.64 27.25
C ILE A 164 7.28 -9.19 27.57
N ALA A 165 7.64 -9.35 28.86
CA ALA A 165 9.00 -9.65 29.28
C ALA A 165 9.58 -10.92 28.65
N GLY A 166 8.78 -12.01 28.54
CA GLY A 166 9.21 -13.24 27.88
C GLY A 166 9.52 -13.06 26.39
N GLU A 167 8.68 -12.33 25.67
CA GLU A 167 8.93 -12.03 24.24
C GLU A 167 10.17 -11.13 24.07
N GLN A 168 10.40 -10.15 24.95
CA GLN A 168 11.59 -9.29 24.95
C GLN A 168 12.86 -10.07 25.27
N PHE A 169 12.82 -10.97 26.24
CA PHE A 169 13.95 -11.82 26.57
C PHE A 169 14.40 -12.67 25.37
N VAL A 170 13.45 -13.24 24.63
CA VAL A 170 13.76 -13.96 23.38
C VAL A 170 14.33 -13.02 22.33
N PHE A 171 13.82 -11.79 22.23
CA PHE A 171 14.34 -10.79 21.30
C PHE A 171 15.80 -10.44 21.59
N GLU A 172 16.16 -10.15 22.83
CA GLU A 172 17.53 -9.83 23.22
C GLU A 172 18.51 -10.95 22.84
N ILE A 173 18.15 -12.20 23.11
CA ILE A 173 19.02 -13.34 22.76
C ILE A 173 19.07 -13.56 21.24
N ALA A 174 17.94 -13.57 20.55
CA ALA A 174 17.91 -13.92 19.14
C ALA A 174 18.42 -12.80 18.24
N HIS A 175 18.04 -11.57 18.51
CA HIS A 175 18.42 -10.40 17.74
C HIS A 175 19.78 -9.86 18.14
N ASP A 176 19.96 -9.49 19.42
CA ASP A 176 21.15 -8.75 19.85
C ASP A 176 22.38 -9.65 19.95
N GLU A 177 22.22 -10.89 20.44
CA GLU A 177 23.36 -11.80 20.60
C GLU A 177 23.60 -12.70 19.37
N MET A 178 22.52 -13.20 18.73
CA MET A 178 22.64 -14.18 17.64
C MET A 178 22.48 -13.57 16.24
N GLY A 179 22.17 -12.28 16.13
CA GLY A 179 22.02 -11.56 14.87
C GLY A 179 20.89 -12.11 13.97
N MET A 180 19.81 -12.59 14.57
CA MET A 180 18.64 -13.08 13.84
C MET A 180 17.51 -12.07 13.95
N GLU A 181 17.08 -11.47 12.82
CA GLU A 181 15.96 -10.56 12.80
C GLU A 181 14.74 -11.15 13.50
N THR A 182 14.28 -10.49 14.54
CA THR A 182 13.24 -11.00 15.43
C THR A 182 12.08 -10.04 15.57
N THR A 183 10.87 -10.55 15.50
CA THR A 183 9.62 -9.80 15.71
C THR A 183 8.99 -10.24 17.03
N VAL A 184 8.72 -9.28 17.90
CA VAL A 184 7.96 -9.46 19.15
C VAL A 184 6.48 -9.35 18.81
N ALA A 185 5.70 -10.41 19.03
CA ALA A 185 4.32 -10.48 18.55
C ALA A 185 3.42 -9.44 19.22
N SER A 186 3.65 -9.15 20.50
CA SER A 186 2.86 -8.18 21.26
C SER A 186 3.21 -6.72 20.95
N ASP A 187 4.37 -6.45 20.33
CA ASP A 187 4.70 -5.12 19.77
C ASP A 187 3.96 -4.86 18.44
N ILE A 188 3.72 -5.92 17.65
CA ILE A 188 2.95 -5.76 16.41
C ILE A 188 1.49 -5.48 16.72
N THR A 189 0.94 -6.13 17.75
CA THR A 189 -0.44 -5.89 18.17
C THR A 189 -0.65 -6.33 19.62
N LYS A 190 -1.26 -5.46 20.41
CA LYS A 190 -1.66 -5.71 21.80
C LYS A 190 -3.07 -6.33 21.92
N LEU A 191 -3.60 -6.90 20.84
CA LEU A 191 -4.91 -7.51 20.84
C LEU A 191 -4.84 -8.98 21.29
N TYR A 192 -5.80 -9.37 22.13
CA TYR A 192 -5.96 -10.77 22.52
C TYR A 192 -6.30 -11.65 21.32
N GLY A 193 -6.07 -12.97 21.46
CA GLY A 193 -6.25 -13.95 20.39
C GLY A 193 -4.92 -14.42 19.83
N LEU A 194 -4.26 -15.28 20.62
CA LEU A 194 -2.88 -15.74 20.41
C LEU A 194 -2.58 -16.21 18.99
N THR A 195 -3.39 -17.10 18.41
CA THR A 195 -3.15 -17.61 17.04
C THR A 195 -3.16 -16.50 16.00
N ARG A 196 -4.08 -15.52 16.11
CA ARG A 196 -4.17 -14.42 15.16
C ARG A 196 -3.02 -13.43 15.34
N ARG A 197 -2.61 -13.15 16.59
CA ARG A 197 -1.45 -12.32 16.92
C ARG A 197 -0.17 -12.94 16.37
N THR A 198 0.10 -14.23 16.67
CA THR A 198 1.26 -14.98 16.18
C THR A 198 1.31 -14.96 14.65
N ARG A 199 0.18 -15.20 13.98
CA ARG A 199 0.10 -15.17 12.52
C ARG A 199 0.38 -13.77 11.96
N THR A 200 -0.15 -12.73 12.58
CA THR A 200 0.10 -11.35 12.20
C THR A 200 1.60 -11.02 12.29
N ALA A 201 2.24 -11.42 13.39
CA ALA A 201 3.68 -11.26 13.58
C ALA A 201 4.49 -12.06 12.55
N ALA A 202 4.07 -13.29 12.22
CA ALA A 202 4.75 -14.10 11.21
C ALA A 202 4.67 -13.49 9.80
N ILE A 203 3.53 -12.93 9.42
CA ILE A 203 3.40 -12.22 8.14
C ILE A 203 4.30 -10.99 8.14
N ASN A 204 4.31 -10.19 9.21
CA ASN A 204 5.20 -9.03 9.34
C ASN A 204 6.68 -9.44 9.27
N ALA A 205 7.11 -10.44 10.04
CA ALA A 205 8.48 -10.92 10.05
C ALA A 205 8.94 -11.38 8.66
N SER A 206 8.06 -12.03 7.88
CA SER A 206 8.40 -12.58 6.56
C SER A 206 8.84 -11.53 5.54
N ILE A 207 8.46 -10.27 5.73
CA ILE A 207 8.82 -9.15 4.83
C ILE A 207 9.77 -8.14 5.48
N LEU A 208 10.04 -8.28 6.78
CA LEU A 208 10.75 -7.28 7.60
C LEU A 208 12.14 -6.94 7.04
N THR A 209 12.98 -7.94 6.78
CA THR A 209 14.35 -7.73 6.28
C THR A 209 14.37 -6.91 4.99
N LYS A 210 13.44 -7.21 4.06
CA LYS A 210 13.34 -6.49 2.79
C LYS A 210 12.93 -5.04 3.00
N MET A 211 11.99 -4.81 3.90
CA MET A 211 11.53 -3.45 4.24
C MET A 211 12.62 -2.64 4.93
N LEU A 212 13.36 -3.24 5.88
CA LEU A 212 14.48 -2.60 6.55
C LEU A 212 15.59 -2.21 5.58
N ASN A 213 15.97 -3.08 4.65
CA ASN A 213 16.99 -2.77 3.64
C ASN A 213 16.60 -1.55 2.78
N THR A 214 15.33 -1.46 2.38
CA THR A 214 14.85 -0.30 1.61
C THR A 214 14.81 0.96 2.48
N ALA A 215 14.33 0.87 3.70
CA ALA A 215 14.26 1.99 4.63
C ALA A 215 15.67 2.55 4.91
N ASN A 216 16.61 1.68 5.28
CA ASN A 216 18.00 2.08 5.57
C ASN A 216 18.69 2.72 4.36
N SER A 217 18.53 2.13 3.17
CA SER A 217 19.10 2.70 1.94
C SER A 217 18.49 4.08 1.61
N THR A 218 17.20 4.25 1.86
CA THR A 218 16.52 5.53 1.65
C THR A 218 16.99 6.56 2.69
N GLU A 219 17.05 6.19 3.96
CA GLU A 219 17.52 7.10 5.02
C GLU A 219 18.96 7.56 4.78
N GLU A 220 19.87 6.62 4.47
CA GLU A 220 21.26 6.96 4.14
C GLU A 220 21.35 7.98 3.01
N SER A 221 20.48 7.84 2.04
CA SER A 221 20.44 8.70 0.86
C SER A 221 19.85 10.08 1.15
N VAL A 222 18.83 10.15 1.99
CA VAL A 222 18.27 11.42 2.48
C VAL A 222 19.33 12.18 3.29
N ARG A 223 20.07 11.50 4.15
CA ARG A 223 21.20 12.08 4.91
C ARG A 223 22.33 12.55 4.01
N LYS A 224 22.70 11.80 2.97
CA LYS A 224 23.69 12.22 1.96
C LYS A 224 23.27 13.45 1.16
N ALA A 225 21.96 13.72 1.06
CA ALA A 225 21.44 14.95 0.46
C ALA A 225 21.47 16.15 1.44
N GLY A 226 21.99 15.98 2.65
CA GLY A 226 22.11 17.04 3.66
C GLY A 226 20.85 17.22 4.54
N VAL A 227 19.91 16.29 4.49
CA VAL A 227 18.70 16.34 5.32
C VAL A 227 18.88 15.45 6.54
N GLU A 228 18.78 16.02 7.73
CA GLU A 228 19.09 15.34 9.00
C GLU A 228 17.85 14.82 9.74
N VAL A 229 16.64 15.11 9.25
CA VAL A 229 15.41 14.63 9.89
C VAL A 229 15.23 13.13 9.69
N PRO A 230 14.60 12.42 10.64
CA PRO A 230 14.33 11.00 10.51
C PRO A 230 13.43 10.69 9.31
N LEU A 231 13.72 9.59 8.64
CA LEU A 231 12.83 9.06 7.61
C LEU A 231 11.65 8.32 8.27
N MET A 232 10.45 8.77 7.97
CA MET A 232 9.21 8.11 8.41
C MET A 232 8.72 7.14 7.34
N ILE A 233 8.29 5.95 7.75
CA ILE A 233 7.64 4.99 6.84
C ILE A 233 6.13 5.06 7.06
N MET A 234 5.40 5.42 6.01
CA MET A 234 3.95 5.51 6.07
C MET A 234 3.31 4.12 6.05
N ARG A 235 2.36 3.88 6.96
CA ARG A 235 1.48 2.71 6.95
C ARG A 235 0.24 3.02 6.12
N GLY A 236 -0.03 2.21 5.08
CA GLY A 236 -1.23 2.35 4.26
C GLY A 236 -1.01 3.09 2.93
N ASP A 237 -2.11 3.52 2.31
CA ASP A 237 -2.14 4.10 0.98
C ASP A 237 -2.16 5.65 1.06
N GLY A 238 -1.08 6.26 0.56
CA GLY A 238 -0.95 7.72 0.46
C GLY A 238 -2.00 8.35 -0.45
N GLY A 239 -2.47 7.65 -1.48
CA GLY A 239 -3.47 8.13 -2.41
C GLY A 239 -4.81 8.44 -1.76
N VAL A 240 -5.31 7.53 -0.92
CA VAL A 240 -6.55 7.75 -0.16
C VAL A 240 -6.40 8.89 0.83
N MET A 241 -5.26 8.97 1.52
CA MET A 241 -4.97 10.06 2.47
C MET A 241 -4.85 11.42 1.75
N GLY A 242 -4.16 11.47 0.61
CA GLY A 242 -4.05 12.68 -0.20
C GLY A 242 -5.39 13.14 -0.75
N SER A 243 -6.25 12.22 -1.14
CA SER A 243 -7.59 12.52 -1.65
C SER A 243 -8.48 13.23 -0.64
N LEU A 244 -8.29 12.97 0.66
CA LEU A 244 -9.05 13.65 1.73
C LEU A 244 -8.94 15.18 1.66
N MET A 245 -7.78 15.70 1.25
CA MET A 245 -7.58 17.14 1.12
C MET A 245 -8.45 17.78 0.03
N TYR A 246 -8.77 17.01 -1.01
CA TYR A 246 -9.53 17.47 -2.16
C TYR A 246 -11.01 17.08 -2.08
N LEU A 247 -11.33 16.04 -1.34
CA LEU A 247 -12.70 15.64 -1.05
C LEU A 247 -13.30 16.59 -0.01
N ARG A 248 -13.92 17.65 -0.46
CA ARG A 248 -14.75 18.50 0.41
C ARG A 248 -16.06 17.82 0.82
N ALA A 249 -16.38 16.67 0.22
CA ALA A 249 -17.54 15.85 0.57
C ALA A 249 -17.21 14.93 1.74
N SER A 250 -18.17 14.69 2.63
CA SER A 250 -18.00 13.78 3.76
C SER A 250 -17.91 12.31 3.33
N ASN A 251 -18.42 11.95 2.14
CA ASN A 251 -18.48 10.59 1.61
C ASN A 251 -17.96 10.56 0.17
N GLY A 252 -17.17 9.54 -0.17
CA GLY A 252 -16.65 9.38 -1.52
C GLY A 252 -15.89 8.08 -1.73
N VAL A 253 -15.74 7.70 -2.99
CA VAL A 253 -14.88 6.59 -3.41
C VAL A 253 -13.66 7.17 -4.13
N CYS A 254 -12.49 6.86 -3.60
CA CYS A 254 -11.22 7.27 -4.15
C CYS A 254 -10.68 6.20 -5.08
N PHE A 255 -10.28 6.61 -6.28
CA PHE A 255 -9.61 5.81 -7.29
C PHE A 255 -8.19 6.29 -7.47
N GLU A 256 -7.23 5.56 -7.00
CA GLU A 256 -5.85 5.81 -7.34
C GLU A 256 -5.45 4.94 -8.53
N VAL A 257 -5.42 5.54 -9.71
CA VAL A 257 -5.13 4.86 -10.97
C VAL A 257 -3.68 5.08 -11.37
N GLY A 258 -2.89 4.03 -11.28
CA GLY A 258 -1.52 4.01 -11.77
C GLY A 258 -1.40 3.55 -13.23
N GLY A 259 -0.21 3.10 -13.61
CA GLY A 259 0.04 2.44 -14.90
C GLY A 259 -0.35 0.95 -14.89
N THR A 260 -0.29 0.28 -13.74
CA THR A 260 -0.45 -1.16 -13.60
C THR A 260 -1.66 -1.56 -12.77
N THR A 261 -1.93 -0.85 -11.68
CA THR A 261 -3.00 -1.15 -10.74
C THR A 261 -3.87 0.07 -10.45
N THR A 262 -5.11 -0.18 -10.10
CA THR A 262 -6.01 0.80 -9.48
C THR A 262 -6.31 0.38 -8.06
N ASN A 263 -6.09 1.28 -7.12
CA ASN A 263 -6.47 1.15 -5.72
C ASN A 263 -7.79 1.88 -5.51
N ILE A 264 -8.78 1.19 -4.95
CA ILE A 264 -10.11 1.75 -4.69
C ILE A 264 -10.36 1.74 -3.19
N GLY A 265 -10.54 2.92 -2.62
CA GLY A 265 -10.79 3.11 -1.20
C GLY A 265 -11.99 4.00 -0.93
N VAL A 266 -12.50 3.97 0.30
CA VAL A 266 -13.68 4.73 0.72
C VAL A 266 -13.31 5.78 1.74
N ILE A 267 -13.91 6.95 1.59
CA ILE A 267 -13.95 7.99 2.60
C ILE A 267 -15.40 8.10 3.09
N LYS A 268 -15.60 7.95 4.39
CA LYS A 268 -16.90 8.07 5.04
C LYS A 268 -16.82 9.02 6.22
N ASN A 269 -17.76 9.97 6.28
CA ASN A 269 -17.80 11.00 7.33
C ASN A 269 -16.46 11.76 7.46
N GLY A 270 -15.84 12.09 6.32
CA GLY A 270 -14.56 12.81 6.27
C GLY A 270 -13.34 11.99 6.75
N ARG A 271 -13.45 10.66 6.83
CA ARG A 271 -12.37 9.77 7.27
C ARG A 271 -12.19 8.60 6.31
N PRO A 272 -10.96 8.15 6.07
CA PRO A 272 -10.74 6.96 5.29
C PRO A 272 -11.29 5.73 6.02
N ALA A 273 -11.92 4.84 5.27
CA ALA A 273 -12.39 3.58 5.81
C ALA A 273 -11.20 2.68 6.17
N ILE A 274 -11.25 2.09 7.35
CA ILE A 274 -10.20 1.24 7.90
C ILE A 274 -10.78 -0.14 8.20
N ASP A 275 -10.06 -1.19 7.85
CA ASP A 275 -10.37 -2.56 8.24
C ASP A 275 -9.08 -3.33 8.54
N TYR A 276 -9.21 -4.53 9.09
CA TYR A 276 -8.08 -5.43 9.27
C TYR A 276 -7.68 -6.06 7.94
N SER A 277 -6.39 -5.97 7.62
CA SER A 277 -5.85 -6.57 6.41
C SER A 277 -6.08 -8.07 6.36
N VAL A 278 -6.35 -8.59 5.16
CA VAL A 278 -6.46 -10.02 4.89
C VAL A 278 -5.28 -10.45 4.03
N VAL A 279 -4.51 -11.41 4.49
CA VAL A 279 -3.36 -11.98 3.77
C VAL A 279 -3.54 -13.49 3.67
N GLY A 280 -3.47 -14.03 2.46
CA GLY A 280 -3.67 -15.46 2.22
C GLY A 280 -5.01 -15.99 2.74
N GLY A 281 -6.08 -15.19 2.63
CA GLY A 281 -7.41 -15.52 3.17
C GLY A 281 -7.53 -15.42 4.70
N HIS A 282 -6.45 -15.06 5.39
CA HIS A 282 -6.45 -14.92 6.85
C HIS A 282 -6.53 -13.45 7.27
N ARG A 283 -7.54 -13.11 8.07
CA ARG A 283 -7.65 -11.79 8.68
C ARG A 283 -6.54 -11.61 9.72
N THR A 284 -5.79 -10.52 9.61
CA THR A 284 -4.71 -10.14 10.52
C THR A 284 -5.21 -9.17 11.60
N TYR A 285 -4.33 -8.77 12.51
CA TYR A 285 -4.54 -7.63 13.42
C TYR A 285 -3.91 -6.33 12.91
N ILE A 286 -3.39 -6.33 11.69
CA ILE A 286 -2.90 -5.10 11.05
C ILE A 286 -4.12 -4.32 10.57
N SER A 287 -4.40 -3.21 11.23
CA SER A 287 -5.38 -2.22 10.77
C SER A 287 -4.75 -1.41 9.63
N SER A 288 -5.41 -1.38 8.49
CA SER A 288 -4.99 -0.61 7.32
C SER A 288 -6.18 0.09 6.68
N LEU A 289 -5.91 0.98 5.75
CA LEU A 289 -6.97 1.50 4.89
C LEU A 289 -7.64 0.34 4.16
N ASP A 290 -8.98 0.36 4.11
CA ASP A 290 -9.73 -0.67 3.39
C ASP A 290 -9.72 -0.37 1.89
N VAL A 291 -8.67 -0.83 1.24
CA VAL A 291 -8.40 -0.61 -0.17
C VAL A 291 -8.55 -1.92 -0.94
N ARG A 292 -9.20 -1.86 -2.09
CA ARG A 292 -9.25 -2.94 -3.08
C ARG A 292 -8.24 -2.66 -4.17
N VAL A 293 -7.36 -3.61 -4.43
CA VAL A 293 -6.35 -3.51 -5.49
C VAL A 293 -6.83 -4.28 -6.71
N LEU A 294 -6.94 -3.59 -7.83
CA LEU A 294 -7.39 -4.16 -9.09
C LEU A 294 -6.29 -4.08 -10.15
N GLY A 295 -6.04 -5.17 -10.88
CA GLY A 295 -5.08 -5.23 -11.99
C GLY A 295 -5.61 -4.60 -13.29
N VAL A 296 -6.32 -3.46 -13.17
CA VAL A 296 -6.80 -2.65 -14.30
C VAL A 296 -6.42 -1.21 -14.03
N ALA A 297 -5.69 -0.57 -14.96
CA ALA A 297 -5.18 0.77 -14.81
C ALA A 297 -4.97 1.45 -16.16
N GLY A 298 -4.41 2.66 -16.18
CA GLY A 298 -4.18 3.39 -17.42
C GLY A 298 -3.35 2.63 -18.45
N GLY A 299 -2.35 1.87 -17.99
CA GLY A 299 -1.43 1.08 -18.84
C GLY A 299 -1.81 -0.38 -19.06
N SER A 300 -2.99 -0.82 -18.64
CA SER A 300 -3.42 -2.20 -18.87
C SER A 300 -3.54 -2.51 -20.35
N MET A 301 -2.92 -3.63 -20.76
CA MET A 301 -3.02 -4.15 -22.13
C MET A 301 -4.36 -4.82 -22.35
N ILE A 302 -4.78 -4.80 -23.61
CA ILE A 302 -6.05 -5.39 -24.04
C ILE A 302 -5.85 -6.84 -24.50
N ARG A 303 -6.92 -7.61 -24.36
CA ARG A 303 -7.03 -8.99 -24.87
C ARG A 303 -8.16 -9.07 -25.89
N VAL A 304 -7.85 -9.60 -27.04
CA VAL A 304 -8.75 -9.58 -28.20
C VAL A 304 -8.94 -10.98 -28.74
N ASN A 305 -10.15 -11.28 -29.14
CA ASN A 305 -10.50 -12.47 -29.90
C ASN A 305 -11.40 -12.09 -31.09
N LYS A 306 -11.92 -13.06 -31.84
CA LYS A 306 -12.78 -12.80 -33.00
C LYS A 306 -14.11 -12.10 -32.66
N SER A 307 -14.53 -12.13 -31.40
CA SER A 307 -15.79 -11.53 -30.93
C SER A 307 -15.62 -10.09 -30.45
N GLY A 308 -14.39 -9.59 -30.32
CA GLY A 308 -14.09 -8.24 -29.84
C GLY A 308 -12.98 -8.19 -28.80
N VAL A 309 -12.89 -7.05 -28.11
CA VAL A 309 -12.09 -6.90 -26.89
C VAL A 309 -12.84 -7.64 -25.78
N HIS A 310 -12.31 -8.79 -25.36
CA HIS A 310 -12.98 -9.63 -24.37
C HIS A 310 -12.48 -9.40 -22.95
N ASP A 311 -11.27 -8.81 -22.78
CA ASP A 311 -10.70 -8.53 -21.46
C ASP A 311 -9.66 -7.38 -21.51
N VAL A 312 -9.34 -6.79 -20.34
CA VAL A 312 -8.33 -5.75 -20.15
C VAL A 312 -7.52 -6.07 -18.88
N GLY A 313 -6.19 -6.03 -18.99
CA GLY A 313 -5.29 -6.43 -17.90
C GLY A 313 -5.31 -7.96 -17.67
N PRO A 314 -4.83 -8.43 -16.51
CA PRO A 314 -4.12 -7.67 -15.48
C PRO A 314 -2.68 -7.27 -15.86
N ARG A 315 -2.21 -7.65 -17.06
CA ARG A 315 -0.86 -7.29 -17.52
C ARG A 315 -0.83 -5.87 -18.06
N SER A 316 0.18 -5.10 -17.64
CA SER A 316 0.41 -3.73 -18.13
C SER A 316 1.51 -3.70 -19.18
N ALA A 317 1.44 -2.74 -20.09
CA ALA A 317 2.41 -2.51 -21.13
C ALA A 317 3.83 -2.34 -20.58
N HIS A 318 3.98 -1.57 -19.49
CA HIS A 318 5.28 -1.32 -18.87
C HIS A 318 5.97 -2.62 -18.42
N ILE A 319 5.25 -3.49 -17.70
CA ILE A 319 5.80 -4.78 -17.22
C ILE A 319 6.11 -5.71 -18.41
N ALA A 320 5.35 -5.60 -19.50
CA ALA A 320 5.62 -6.35 -20.72
C ALA A 320 6.76 -5.76 -21.59
N GLY A 321 7.37 -4.65 -21.15
CA GLY A 321 8.44 -3.97 -21.90
C GLY A 321 7.96 -3.31 -23.19
N LEU A 322 6.68 -2.90 -23.25
CA LEU A 322 6.06 -2.27 -24.42
C LEU A 322 5.74 -0.80 -24.14
N ASP A 323 6.02 0.07 -25.13
CA ASP A 323 5.58 1.47 -25.08
C ASP A 323 4.07 1.57 -25.33
N TYR A 324 3.44 2.60 -24.74
CA TYR A 324 2.04 2.92 -25.01
C TYR A 324 1.95 3.62 -26.37
N ALA A 325 1.04 3.17 -27.21
CA ALA A 325 0.82 3.76 -28.53
C ALA A 325 0.54 5.27 -28.48
N GLY A 326 -0.25 5.74 -27.50
CA GLY A 326 -0.57 7.16 -27.32
C GLY A 326 0.62 8.02 -26.86
N PHE A 327 1.74 7.44 -26.42
CA PHE A 327 2.97 8.13 -26.03
C PHE A 327 4.12 7.83 -26.97
N THR A 328 3.85 7.19 -28.10
CA THR A 328 4.78 6.99 -29.21
C THR A 328 4.62 8.13 -30.22
N ASP A 329 5.71 8.55 -30.85
CA ASP A 329 5.64 9.55 -31.90
C ASP A 329 4.77 9.03 -33.05
N GLU A 330 3.86 9.87 -33.51
CA GLU A 330 2.94 9.53 -34.60
C GLU A 330 3.68 9.12 -35.88
N ASP A 331 4.82 9.74 -36.17
CA ASP A 331 5.62 9.49 -37.36
C ASP A 331 6.40 8.15 -37.27
N GLU A 332 6.59 7.60 -36.07
CA GLU A 332 7.13 6.24 -35.89
C GLU A 332 6.11 5.15 -36.25
N ILE A 333 4.80 5.46 -36.20
CA ILE A 333 3.74 4.47 -36.43
C ILE A 333 3.51 4.31 -37.94
N VAL A 334 4.41 3.59 -38.56
CA VAL A 334 4.39 3.26 -40.00
C VAL A 334 4.04 1.81 -40.21
N GLU A 335 3.07 1.53 -41.09
CA GLU A 335 2.59 0.19 -41.42
C GLU A 335 2.29 -0.67 -40.17
N PRO A 336 1.46 -0.19 -39.24
CA PRO A 336 1.18 -0.91 -38.00
C PRO A 336 0.48 -2.23 -38.32
N ARG A 337 0.91 -3.32 -37.66
CA ARG A 337 0.35 -4.66 -37.83
C ARG A 337 -0.01 -5.26 -36.48
N LEU A 338 -1.19 -5.87 -36.44
CA LEU A 338 -1.68 -6.59 -35.27
C LEU A 338 -0.83 -7.85 -35.03
N GLU A 339 -0.40 -8.04 -33.79
CA GLU A 339 0.34 -9.21 -33.33
C GLU A 339 -0.26 -9.71 -32.02
N PHE A 340 -0.60 -11.00 -31.96
CA PHE A 340 -1.00 -11.65 -30.73
C PHE A 340 0.21 -12.25 -30.03
N PHE A 341 0.27 -12.15 -28.71
CA PHE A 341 1.37 -12.71 -27.93
C PHE A 341 0.96 -13.06 -26.51
N SER A 342 1.77 -13.89 -25.87
CA SER A 342 1.72 -14.12 -24.42
C SER A 342 2.79 -13.27 -23.73
N PRO A 343 2.43 -12.42 -22.77
CA PRO A 343 3.40 -11.56 -22.05
C PRO A 343 4.25 -12.34 -21.03
N LYS A 344 3.89 -13.59 -20.71
CA LYS A 344 4.60 -14.47 -19.76
C LYS A 344 4.18 -15.91 -19.99
N ASP A 345 5.10 -16.85 -19.72
CA ASP A 345 4.82 -18.29 -19.79
C ASP A 345 3.57 -18.66 -18.96
N GLY A 346 2.69 -19.45 -19.55
CA GLY A 346 1.42 -19.88 -18.95
C GLY A 346 0.29 -18.86 -19.01
N VAL A 347 0.49 -17.70 -19.63
CA VAL A 347 -0.57 -16.72 -19.92
C VAL A 347 -1.08 -16.94 -21.34
N PRO A 348 -2.40 -16.82 -21.62
CA PRO A 348 -2.93 -16.98 -22.98
C PRO A 348 -2.30 -16.03 -24.00
N GLU A 349 -2.16 -16.51 -25.24
CA GLU A 349 -1.62 -15.75 -26.37
C GLU A 349 -2.73 -14.92 -27.07
N ASP A 350 -3.41 -14.08 -26.29
CA ASP A 350 -4.51 -13.22 -26.75
C ASP A 350 -4.31 -11.73 -26.39
N TYR A 351 -3.14 -11.40 -25.82
CA TYR A 351 -2.71 -10.02 -25.66
C TYR A 351 -2.25 -9.42 -26.99
N VAL A 352 -2.45 -8.13 -27.14
CA VAL A 352 -2.22 -7.42 -28.40
C VAL A 352 -0.97 -6.54 -28.31
N ALA A 353 -0.07 -6.73 -29.25
CA ALA A 353 0.96 -5.77 -29.60
C ALA A 353 0.72 -5.26 -31.04
N ILE A 354 1.22 -4.07 -31.33
CA ILE A 354 1.25 -3.49 -32.66
C ILE A 354 2.70 -3.43 -33.10
N ARG A 355 3.03 -4.22 -34.12
CA ARG A 355 4.37 -4.24 -34.73
C ARG A 355 4.44 -3.17 -35.80
N LEU A 356 5.43 -2.31 -35.69
CA LEU A 356 5.71 -1.24 -36.64
C LEU A 356 6.68 -1.71 -37.73
N LYS A 357 6.75 -0.98 -38.84
CA LYS A 357 7.69 -1.25 -39.95
C LYS A 357 9.15 -1.30 -39.48
N SER A 358 9.53 -0.50 -38.51
CA SER A 358 10.85 -0.50 -37.88
C SER A 358 11.19 -1.78 -37.10
N GLY A 359 10.20 -2.67 -36.87
CA GLY A 359 10.32 -3.84 -35.99
C GLY A 359 9.99 -3.52 -34.52
N LYS A 360 9.86 -2.25 -34.13
CA LYS A 360 9.43 -1.85 -32.79
C LYS A 360 8.03 -2.40 -32.49
N ARG A 361 7.80 -2.83 -31.26
CA ARG A 361 6.49 -3.26 -30.74
C ARG A 361 5.98 -2.24 -29.76
N ILE A 362 4.75 -1.80 -29.93
CA ILE A 362 4.00 -0.95 -29.02
C ILE A 362 2.68 -1.62 -28.67
N THR A 363 1.91 -1.10 -27.74
CA THR A 363 0.59 -1.66 -27.42
C THR A 363 -0.45 -0.59 -27.14
N VAL A 364 -1.72 -0.98 -27.30
CA VAL A 364 -2.89 -0.19 -26.98
C VAL A 364 -3.29 -0.46 -25.54
N THR A 365 -3.63 0.62 -24.81
CA THR A 365 -3.97 0.58 -23.39
C THR A 365 -5.26 1.36 -23.10
N ASN A 366 -5.76 1.30 -21.86
CA ASN A 366 -6.90 2.13 -21.43
C ASN A 366 -6.64 3.64 -21.66
N SER A 367 -5.40 4.12 -21.43
CA SER A 367 -5.07 5.52 -21.70
C SER A 367 -5.17 5.86 -23.18
N CYS A 368 -4.78 4.94 -24.08
CA CYS A 368 -4.97 5.14 -25.52
C CYS A 368 -6.46 5.24 -25.87
N ALA A 369 -7.28 4.35 -25.31
CA ALA A 369 -8.72 4.33 -25.57
C ALA A 369 -9.41 5.62 -25.07
N ALA A 370 -9.05 6.07 -23.87
CA ALA A 370 -9.61 7.31 -23.31
C ALA A 370 -9.24 8.55 -24.12
N ASN A 371 -8.01 8.61 -24.64
CA ASN A 371 -7.58 9.69 -25.54
C ASN A 371 -8.37 9.67 -26.87
N VAL A 372 -8.56 8.49 -27.46
CA VAL A 372 -9.35 8.35 -28.70
C VAL A 372 -10.79 8.82 -28.52
N LEU A 373 -11.41 8.52 -27.37
CA LEU A 373 -12.77 8.94 -27.04
C LEU A 373 -12.88 10.37 -26.53
N GLY A 374 -11.77 11.13 -26.47
CA GLY A 374 -11.78 12.52 -26.02
C GLY A 374 -12.10 12.72 -24.54
N LEU A 375 -11.87 11.69 -23.72
CA LEU A 375 -12.13 11.75 -22.28
C LEU A 375 -10.98 12.39 -21.50
N VAL A 376 -9.83 12.58 -22.14
CA VAL A 376 -8.61 13.13 -21.55
C VAL A 376 -8.28 14.47 -22.21
N THR A 377 -7.93 15.47 -21.41
CA THR A 377 -7.61 16.82 -21.88
C THR A 377 -6.10 17.09 -21.84
N PRO A 378 -5.58 18.11 -22.57
CA PRO A 378 -4.15 18.46 -22.55
C PRO A 378 -3.56 18.80 -21.18
N LYS A 379 -4.40 19.05 -20.17
CA LYS A 379 -3.97 19.32 -18.79
C LYS A 379 -3.74 18.04 -17.98
N ASP A 380 -4.25 16.92 -18.46
CA ASP A 380 -4.21 15.65 -17.74
C ASP A 380 -2.88 14.92 -17.98
N PHE A 381 -2.36 14.29 -16.94
CA PHE A 381 -1.10 13.53 -17.02
C PHE A 381 -1.15 12.38 -18.04
N SER A 382 -2.31 11.77 -18.23
CA SER A 382 -2.52 10.69 -19.20
C SER A 382 -2.85 11.16 -20.62
N TYR A 383 -2.78 12.48 -20.89
CA TYR A 383 -2.96 13.00 -22.23
C TYR A 383 -1.81 12.56 -23.13
N GLY A 384 -2.17 12.00 -24.29
CA GLY A 384 -1.24 11.50 -25.28
C GLY A 384 -1.61 11.94 -26.71
N ASN A 385 -0.81 11.50 -27.68
CA ASN A 385 -1.08 11.75 -29.08
C ASN A 385 -2.26 10.89 -29.56
N VAL A 386 -3.38 11.55 -29.79
CA VAL A 386 -4.64 10.91 -30.24
C VAL A 386 -4.47 10.24 -31.59
N ASN A 387 -3.75 10.87 -32.52
CA ASN A 387 -3.53 10.31 -33.86
C ASN A 387 -2.64 9.05 -33.78
N ALA A 388 -1.61 9.07 -32.96
CA ALA A 388 -0.78 7.89 -32.70
C ALA A 388 -1.62 6.72 -32.13
N ALA A 389 -2.47 7.02 -31.15
CA ALA A 389 -3.38 6.02 -30.59
C ALA A 389 -4.34 5.46 -31.65
N ARG A 390 -4.91 6.32 -32.49
CA ARG A 390 -5.79 5.93 -33.61
C ARG A 390 -5.09 5.05 -34.64
N LYS A 391 -3.91 5.46 -35.10
CA LYS A 391 -3.09 4.67 -36.05
C LYS A 391 -2.80 3.28 -35.49
N ALA A 392 -2.46 3.18 -34.20
CA ALA A 392 -2.17 1.90 -33.57
C ALA A 392 -3.42 1.03 -33.34
N MET A 393 -4.61 1.61 -33.15
CA MET A 393 -5.86 0.88 -33.01
C MET A 393 -6.45 0.40 -34.34
N GLN A 394 -6.07 1.02 -35.46
CA GLN A 394 -6.65 0.69 -36.77
C GLN A 394 -6.52 -0.79 -37.13
N PRO A 395 -5.35 -1.46 -36.97
CA PRO A 395 -5.27 -2.91 -37.25
C PRO A 395 -6.18 -3.79 -36.40
N ILE A 396 -6.51 -3.32 -35.19
CA ILE A 396 -7.47 -4.03 -34.31
C ILE A 396 -8.89 -3.83 -34.84
N ALA A 397 -9.24 -2.60 -35.20
CA ALA A 397 -10.55 -2.28 -35.79
C ALA A 397 -10.78 -3.05 -37.11
N ASP A 398 -9.76 -3.12 -37.98
CA ASP A 398 -9.79 -3.89 -39.22
C ASP A 398 -10.00 -5.40 -38.96
N TYR A 399 -9.29 -5.95 -37.94
CA TYR A 399 -9.43 -7.35 -37.55
C TYR A 399 -10.82 -7.68 -37.00
N LEU A 400 -11.44 -6.73 -36.30
CA LEU A 400 -12.77 -6.88 -35.69
C LEU A 400 -13.91 -6.39 -36.61
N HIS A 401 -13.61 -5.90 -37.82
CA HIS A 401 -14.57 -5.30 -38.76
C HIS A 401 -15.42 -4.19 -38.11
N THR A 402 -14.81 -3.30 -37.36
CA THR A 402 -15.47 -2.21 -36.64
C THR A 402 -14.69 -0.90 -36.74
N THR A 403 -15.09 0.13 -36.00
CA THR A 403 -14.39 1.42 -35.97
C THR A 403 -13.37 1.49 -34.83
N VAL A 404 -12.42 2.43 -34.91
CA VAL A 404 -11.44 2.70 -33.85
C VAL A 404 -12.15 3.15 -32.56
N GLU A 405 -13.20 3.94 -32.69
CA GLU A 405 -14.05 4.41 -31.58
C GLU A 405 -14.76 3.24 -30.89
N ASP A 406 -15.27 2.28 -31.64
CA ASP A 406 -15.91 1.09 -31.07
C ASP A 406 -14.90 0.23 -30.31
N VAL A 407 -13.68 0.06 -30.85
CA VAL A 407 -12.59 -0.62 -30.13
C VAL A 407 -12.27 0.09 -28.82
N ALA A 408 -12.12 1.41 -28.86
CA ALA A 408 -11.85 2.23 -27.67
C ALA A 408 -12.98 2.12 -26.62
N ALA A 409 -14.23 2.14 -27.07
CA ALA A 409 -15.40 1.99 -26.20
C ALA A 409 -15.46 0.57 -25.57
N GLN A 410 -15.16 -0.49 -26.34
CA GLN A 410 -15.06 -1.85 -25.81
C GLN A 410 -13.98 -1.96 -24.74
N ILE A 411 -12.80 -1.37 -24.96
CA ILE A 411 -11.69 -1.38 -24.00
C ILE A 411 -12.14 -0.81 -22.65
N LEU A 412 -12.69 0.41 -22.65
CA LEU A 412 -13.13 1.05 -21.42
C LEU A 412 -14.35 0.37 -20.79
N THR A 413 -15.22 -0.26 -21.59
CA THR A 413 -16.32 -1.05 -21.07
C THR A 413 -15.80 -2.28 -20.29
N ARG A 414 -14.79 -3.00 -20.81
CA ARG A 414 -14.19 -4.13 -20.09
C ARG A 414 -13.48 -3.69 -18.81
N ALA A 415 -12.84 -2.51 -18.81
CA ALA A 415 -12.27 -1.95 -17.61
C ALA A 415 -13.36 -1.62 -16.57
N TYR A 416 -14.45 -0.99 -16.99
CA TYR A 416 -15.60 -0.66 -16.15
C TYR A 416 -16.25 -1.90 -15.52
N GLU A 417 -16.49 -2.95 -16.28
CA GLU A 417 -17.08 -4.21 -15.80
C GLU A 417 -16.27 -4.88 -14.67
N LYS A 418 -14.99 -4.58 -14.56
CA LYS A 418 -14.14 -5.03 -13.45
C LYS A 418 -14.14 -4.08 -12.26
N ILE A 419 -14.35 -2.80 -12.50
CA ILE A 419 -14.33 -1.74 -11.47
C ILE A 419 -15.67 -1.66 -10.74
N GLU A 420 -16.78 -1.69 -11.48
CA GLU A 420 -18.13 -1.53 -10.93
C GLU A 420 -18.44 -2.48 -9.75
N PRO A 421 -18.19 -3.80 -9.83
CA PRO A 421 -18.47 -4.71 -8.71
C PRO A 421 -17.74 -4.34 -7.42
N ILE A 422 -16.55 -3.78 -7.54
CA ILE A 422 -15.75 -3.34 -6.39
C ILE A 422 -16.36 -2.10 -5.74
N ILE A 423 -16.81 -1.15 -6.55
CA ILE A 423 -17.50 0.05 -6.04
C ILE A 423 -18.79 -0.37 -5.32
N MET A 424 -19.56 -1.26 -5.94
CA MET A 424 -20.82 -1.76 -5.37
C MET A 424 -20.60 -2.54 -4.06
N GLU A 425 -19.54 -3.38 -3.98
CA GLU A 425 -19.13 -4.06 -2.75
C GLU A 425 -18.81 -3.07 -1.63
N LEU A 426 -18.03 -2.03 -1.94
CA LEU A 426 -17.64 -1.02 -0.97
C LEU A 426 -18.82 -0.13 -0.56
N ASP A 427 -19.69 0.21 -1.50
CA ASP A 427 -20.93 0.94 -1.24
C ASP A 427 -21.82 0.17 -0.26
N ASP A 428 -22.10 -1.10 -0.54
CA ASP A 428 -22.89 -1.97 0.33
C ASP A 428 -22.25 -2.14 1.71
N LYS A 429 -20.93 -2.41 1.76
CA LYS A 429 -20.17 -2.59 3.00
C LYS A 429 -20.23 -1.37 3.91
N TYR A 430 -20.09 -0.18 3.33
CA TYR A 430 -20.00 1.07 4.08
C TYR A 430 -21.33 1.83 4.11
N ARG A 431 -22.36 1.36 3.40
CA ARG A 431 -23.68 1.99 3.30
C ARG A 431 -23.53 3.47 2.95
N LEU A 432 -22.91 3.73 1.80
CA LEU A 432 -22.76 5.07 1.30
C LEU A 432 -24.12 5.56 0.77
N GLU A 433 -24.40 6.84 0.93
CA GLU A 433 -25.64 7.45 0.41
C GLU A 433 -25.42 7.80 -1.07
N HIS A 434 -26.07 7.09 -1.98
CA HIS A 434 -25.85 7.17 -3.44
C HIS A 434 -25.93 8.60 -4.02
N ASP A 435 -26.80 9.44 -3.48
CA ASP A 435 -26.96 10.85 -3.90
C ASP A 435 -25.82 11.76 -3.43
N GLN A 436 -25.02 11.30 -2.47
CA GLN A 436 -23.88 12.01 -1.88
C GLN A 436 -22.51 11.44 -2.28
N ILE A 437 -22.48 10.30 -2.99
CA ILE A 437 -21.22 9.70 -3.44
C ILE A 437 -20.61 10.56 -4.54
N SER A 438 -19.31 10.84 -4.38
CA SER A 438 -18.46 11.39 -5.43
C SER A 438 -17.31 10.43 -5.71
N LEU A 439 -16.99 10.20 -6.99
CA LEU A 439 -15.79 9.51 -7.38
C LEU A 439 -14.65 10.50 -7.47
N VAL A 440 -13.55 10.25 -6.80
CA VAL A 440 -12.34 11.07 -6.90
C VAL A 440 -11.24 10.26 -7.54
N GLY A 441 -10.82 10.69 -8.72
CA GLY A 441 -9.73 10.10 -9.47
C GLY A 441 -8.39 10.73 -9.11
N VAL A 442 -7.45 9.91 -8.67
CA VAL A 442 -6.08 10.32 -8.39
C VAL A 442 -5.09 9.36 -9.05
N GLY A 443 -3.82 9.74 -9.12
CA GLY A 443 -2.81 8.99 -9.86
C GLY A 443 -2.74 9.39 -11.34
N GLY A 444 -1.63 9.06 -11.99
CA GLY A 444 -1.35 9.49 -13.37
C GLY A 444 -2.30 8.93 -14.44
N GLY A 445 -2.98 7.81 -14.14
CA GLY A 445 -3.96 7.18 -15.03
C GLY A 445 -5.41 7.57 -14.75
N ALA A 446 -5.69 8.41 -13.75
CA ALA A 446 -7.03 8.67 -13.25
C ALA A 446 -8.03 9.08 -14.34
N THR A 447 -7.68 10.08 -15.15
CA THR A 447 -8.54 10.60 -16.22
C THR A 447 -8.82 9.59 -17.32
N SER A 448 -8.00 8.53 -17.44
CA SER A 448 -8.23 7.45 -18.41
C SER A 448 -9.43 6.55 -18.07
N LEU A 449 -9.87 6.50 -16.82
CA LEU A 449 -10.91 5.56 -16.38
C LEU A 449 -12.09 6.23 -15.70
N ILE A 450 -11.84 7.23 -14.83
CA ILE A 450 -12.85 7.70 -13.89
C ILE A 450 -14.05 8.33 -14.56
N GLY A 451 -13.83 9.14 -15.60
CA GLY A 451 -14.92 9.81 -16.32
C GLY A 451 -15.85 8.82 -17.00
N PHE A 452 -15.30 7.76 -17.59
CA PHE A 452 -16.09 6.69 -18.20
C PHE A 452 -16.91 5.93 -17.16
N CYS A 453 -16.27 5.53 -16.04
CA CYS A 453 -16.95 4.82 -14.95
C CYS A 453 -18.06 5.67 -14.34
N ALA A 454 -17.78 6.93 -14.03
CA ALA A 454 -18.74 7.85 -13.45
C ALA A 454 -19.97 8.08 -14.33
N ASN A 455 -19.75 8.25 -15.64
CA ASN A 455 -20.84 8.40 -16.62
C ASN A 455 -21.71 7.14 -16.70
N LYS A 456 -21.09 5.94 -16.69
CA LYS A 456 -21.82 4.67 -16.69
C LYS A 456 -22.67 4.47 -15.44
N MET A 457 -22.15 4.89 -14.29
CA MET A 457 -22.83 4.76 -12.98
C MET A 457 -23.75 5.95 -12.67
N ASN A 458 -23.76 7.00 -13.49
CA ASN A 458 -24.47 8.27 -13.25
C ASN A 458 -24.10 8.90 -11.88
N ILE A 459 -22.80 8.90 -11.55
CA ILE A 459 -22.25 9.46 -10.31
C ILE A 459 -21.36 10.66 -10.66
N LYS A 460 -21.32 11.67 -9.79
CA LYS A 460 -20.40 12.80 -9.92
C LYS A 460 -18.96 12.36 -9.73
N TYR A 461 -18.04 12.98 -10.46
CA TYR A 461 -16.61 12.73 -10.28
C TYR A 461 -15.79 14.01 -10.34
N GLY A 462 -14.58 13.92 -9.83
CA GLY A 462 -13.57 14.96 -9.92
C GLY A 462 -12.16 14.38 -9.94
N VAL A 463 -11.26 15.07 -10.62
CA VAL A 463 -9.82 14.81 -10.60
C VAL A 463 -9.16 16.08 -10.08
N PRO A 464 -8.52 16.04 -8.89
CA PRO A 464 -7.91 17.22 -8.31
C PRO A 464 -6.66 17.65 -9.09
N GLU A 465 -6.27 18.90 -8.91
CA GLU A 465 -4.96 19.37 -9.35
C GLU A 465 -3.85 18.57 -8.65
N ASN A 466 -2.75 18.28 -9.35
CA ASN A 466 -1.68 17.40 -8.89
C ASN A 466 -2.11 15.96 -8.57
N ALA A 467 -3.21 15.49 -9.18
CA ALA A 467 -3.69 14.13 -9.00
C ALA A 467 -2.61 13.07 -9.24
N GLU A 468 -1.68 13.33 -10.16
CA GLU A 468 -0.59 12.42 -10.51
C GLU A 468 0.42 12.19 -9.37
N VAL A 469 0.52 13.11 -8.42
CA VAL A 469 1.42 13.02 -7.24
C VAL A 469 0.68 12.96 -5.90
N ILE A 470 -0.61 12.69 -5.94
CA ILE A 470 -1.48 12.75 -4.75
C ILE A 470 -1.03 11.80 -3.63
N SER A 471 -0.51 10.62 -3.98
CA SER A 471 0.00 9.66 -3.00
C SER A 471 1.19 10.23 -2.25
N SER A 472 2.11 10.90 -2.96
CA SER A 472 3.25 11.60 -2.34
C SER A 472 2.78 12.77 -1.47
N ILE A 473 1.70 13.48 -1.88
CA ILE A 473 1.08 14.54 -1.06
C ILE A 473 0.54 13.94 0.23
N GLY A 474 -0.24 12.86 0.14
CA GLY A 474 -0.77 12.16 1.30
C GLY A 474 0.33 11.66 2.25
N VAL A 475 1.45 11.21 1.69
CA VAL A 475 2.63 10.79 2.44
C VAL A 475 3.30 11.98 3.14
N ALA A 476 3.48 13.13 2.47
CA ALA A 476 4.05 14.34 3.06
C ALA A 476 3.18 14.88 4.22
N LEU A 477 1.88 14.65 4.15
CA LEU A 477 0.90 15.08 5.15
C LEU A 477 0.59 13.99 6.17
N ALA A 478 1.27 12.85 6.10
CA ALA A 478 1.10 11.76 7.04
C ALA A 478 1.32 12.23 8.48
N MET A 479 0.54 11.65 9.38
CA MET A 479 0.58 11.94 10.81
C MET A 479 1.06 10.70 11.56
N VAL A 480 1.82 10.93 12.63
CA VAL A 480 2.18 9.86 13.56
C VAL A 480 0.92 9.45 14.32
N ARG A 481 0.67 8.14 14.38
CA ARG A 481 -0.46 7.58 15.11
C ARG A 481 0.02 6.43 15.97
N ASP A 482 -0.38 6.44 17.24
CA ASP A 482 -0.23 5.32 18.14
C ASP A 482 -1.59 4.95 18.76
N VAL A 483 -1.70 3.71 19.27
CA VAL A 483 -2.92 3.20 19.91
C VAL A 483 -2.54 2.46 21.17
N VAL A 484 -3.15 2.88 22.28
CA VAL A 484 -3.04 2.19 23.57
C VAL A 484 -4.38 1.57 23.91
N GLU A 485 -4.40 0.27 24.13
CA GLU A 485 -5.59 -0.46 24.58
C GLU A 485 -5.35 -1.03 25.97
N ARG A 486 -6.31 -0.86 26.87
CA ARG A 486 -6.27 -1.39 28.23
C ARG A 486 -7.63 -1.95 28.63
N VAL A 487 -7.63 -3.08 29.29
CA VAL A 487 -8.81 -3.61 29.95
C VAL A 487 -8.74 -3.23 31.42
N VAL A 488 -9.58 -2.29 31.84
CA VAL A 488 -9.60 -1.79 33.22
C VAL A 488 -10.98 -2.04 33.81
N PRO A 489 -11.10 -2.89 34.83
CA PRO A 489 -12.36 -3.09 35.54
C PRO A 489 -12.76 -1.81 36.29
N ASN A 490 -13.94 -1.26 36.01
CA ASN A 490 -14.45 -0.04 36.63
C ASN A 490 -13.46 1.14 36.60
N PRO A 491 -13.14 1.67 35.42
CA PRO A 491 -12.09 2.67 35.26
C PRO A 491 -12.37 3.94 36.07
N THR A 492 -11.35 4.39 36.78
CA THR A 492 -11.38 5.66 37.52
C THR A 492 -10.93 6.81 36.62
N PRO A 493 -11.22 8.08 36.99
CA PRO A 493 -10.65 9.24 36.27
C PRO A 493 -9.10 9.26 36.22
N GLU A 494 -8.43 8.62 37.20
CA GLU A 494 -6.96 8.50 37.18
C GLU A 494 -6.48 7.49 36.16
N ASP A 495 -7.15 6.36 36.02
CA ASP A 495 -6.85 5.37 34.98
C ASP A 495 -6.97 6.00 33.58
N ILE A 496 -8.02 6.78 33.35
CA ILE A 496 -8.24 7.49 32.09
C ILE A 496 -7.09 8.49 31.83
N ARG A 497 -6.66 9.25 32.86
CA ARG A 497 -5.53 10.18 32.74
C ARG A 497 -4.21 9.48 32.46
N SER A 498 -3.99 8.33 33.10
CA SER A 498 -2.79 7.51 32.89
C SER A 498 -2.69 6.97 31.46
N ILE A 499 -3.77 6.39 30.96
CA ILE A 499 -3.86 5.88 29.57
C ILE A 499 -3.66 7.02 28.57
N LYS A 500 -4.26 8.18 28.83
CA LYS A 500 -4.08 9.37 27.98
C LYS A 500 -2.62 9.82 27.91
N ARG A 501 -1.93 9.85 29.05
CA ARG A 501 -0.52 10.20 29.12
C ARG A 501 0.35 9.18 28.37
N GLU A 502 0.12 7.90 28.61
CA GLU A 502 0.80 6.82 27.89
C GLU A 502 0.63 6.92 26.36
N ALA A 503 -0.58 7.25 25.88
CA ALA A 503 -0.83 7.42 24.46
C ALA A 503 -0.08 8.61 23.86
N VAL A 504 0.06 9.72 24.61
CA VAL A 504 0.87 10.88 24.21
C VAL A 504 2.35 10.52 24.16
N ASP A 505 2.86 9.87 25.22
CA ASP A 505 4.27 9.49 25.32
C ASP A 505 4.67 8.55 24.17
N LYS A 506 3.86 7.55 23.87
CA LYS A 506 4.09 6.64 22.73
C LYS A 506 4.03 7.34 21.37
N ALA A 507 3.11 8.28 21.18
CA ALA A 507 3.08 9.05 19.94
C ALA A 507 4.35 9.90 19.77
N VAL A 508 4.87 10.47 20.86
CA VAL A 508 6.14 11.23 20.84
C VAL A 508 7.34 10.31 20.60
N GLU A 509 7.39 9.13 21.24
CA GLU A 509 8.41 8.12 20.98
C GLU A 509 8.39 7.66 19.51
N SER A 510 7.20 7.58 18.90
CA SER A 510 7.01 7.24 17.48
C SER A 510 7.31 8.43 16.53
N GLY A 511 7.76 9.58 17.04
CA GLY A 511 8.22 10.73 16.26
C GLY A 511 7.23 11.90 16.13
N ALA A 512 6.14 11.92 16.90
CA ALA A 512 5.27 13.10 16.96
C ALA A 512 5.97 14.26 17.68
N ALA A 513 5.74 15.49 17.21
CA ALA A 513 6.28 16.66 17.90
C ALA A 513 5.66 16.79 19.31
N PRO A 514 6.47 17.02 20.37
CA PRO A 514 5.96 17.22 21.71
C PRO A 514 4.90 18.32 21.75
N GLY A 515 3.77 18.05 22.42
CA GLY A 515 2.66 18.99 22.54
C GLY A 515 1.71 19.06 21.32
N SER A 516 1.98 18.33 20.22
CA SER A 516 1.10 18.28 19.03
C SER A 516 0.09 17.14 19.07
N ALA A 517 0.18 16.23 20.05
CA ALA A 517 -0.67 15.05 20.11
C ALA A 517 -2.09 15.39 20.60
N GLU A 518 -3.11 14.93 19.85
CA GLU A 518 -4.50 14.92 20.28
C GLU A 518 -4.91 13.48 20.65
N VAL A 519 -5.56 13.30 21.81
CA VAL A 519 -5.96 11.99 22.29
C VAL A 519 -7.47 11.85 22.27
N HIS A 520 -7.97 10.87 21.53
CA HIS A 520 -9.35 10.41 21.59
C HIS A 520 -9.45 9.15 22.44
N ILE A 521 -10.40 9.14 23.38
CA ILE A 521 -10.65 7.98 24.24
C ILE A 521 -12.03 7.42 23.88
N GLU A 522 -12.07 6.13 23.60
CA GLU A 522 -13.29 5.38 23.42
C GLU A 522 -13.40 4.34 24.54
N ILE A 523 -14.50 4.38 25.28
CA ILE A 523 -14.76 3.42 26.37
C ILE A 523 -15.88 2.49 25.90
N ALA A 524 -15.54 1.21 25.68
CA ALA A 524 -16.51 0.18 25.34
C ALA A 524 -16.73 -0.75 26.53
N PRO A 525 -17.98 -0.95 27.01
CA PRO A 525 -18.25 -1.92 28.06
C PRO A 525 -18.01 -3.34 27.51
N GLN A 526 -17.12 -4.10 28.16
CA GLN A 526 -17.02 -5.53 27.92
C GLN A 526 -18.21 -6.23 28.57
N THR A 527 -19.20 -6.58 27.80
CA THR A 527 -20.20 -7.56 28.24
C THR A 527 -19.61 -8.95 28.05
N SER A 528 -19.26 -9.63 29.13
CA SER A 528 -18.93 -11.04 29.14
C SER A 528 -20.16 -11.86 28.71
N LYS A 529 -20.35 -12.07 27.43
CA LYS A 529 -21.16 -13.13 26.87
C LYS A 529 -20.29 -14.02 26.04
N LEU A 530 -20.10 -15.24 26.53
CA LEU A 530 -19.68 -16.41 25.77
C LEU A 530 -20.69 -16.69 24.63
N THR A 531 -20.71 -15.88 23.59
CA THR A 531 -21.37 -16.18 22.33
C THR A 531 -20.57 -15.46 21.24
N GLY A 532 -20.01 -16.26 20.33
CA GLY A 532 -19.18 -15.78 19.24
C GLY A 532 -19.93 -14.87 18.27
N ASN A 533 -19.92 -13.59 18.51
CA ASN A 533 -20.23 -12.57 17.51
C ASN A 533 -19.68 -11.22 17.96
N ARG A 534 -18.80 -10.67 17.12
CA ARG A 534 -18.39 -9.27 16.95
C ARG A 534 -18.29 -8.42 18.22
N ILE A 535 -17.08 -8.30 18.72
CA ILE A 535 -16.72 -7.22 19.65
C ILE A 535 -16.26 -6.04 18.76
N PRO A 536 -16.89 -4.85 18.86
CA PRO A 536 -16.29 -3.63 18.32
C PRO A 536 -15.06 -3.30 19.18
N SER A 537 -13.90 -3.22 18.58
CA SER A 537 -12.69 -2.78 19.28
C SER A 537 -12.79 -1.30 19.62
N PRO A 538 -12.51 -0.88 20.86
CA PRO A 538 -12.33 0.53 21.19
C PRO A 538 -11.04 1.06 20.56
N PHE A 539 -11.11 2.24 19.95
CA PHE A 539 -9.96 2.90 19.34
C PHE A 539 -9.65 4.20 20.07
N ILE A 540 -8.40 4.41 20.45
CA ILE A 540 -7.88 5.69 20.90
C ILE A 540 -7.14 6.33 19.72
N TRP A 541 -7.51 7.55 19.36
CA TRP A 541 -6.90 8.32 18.27
C TRP A 541 -6.03 9.42 18.81
N THR A 542 -4.83 9.58 18.25
CA THR A 542 -4.01 10.78 18.43
C THR A 542 -3.88 11.49 17.08
N ALA A 543 -4.23 12.75 17.00
CA ALA A 543 -4.03 13.59 15.82
C ALA A 543 -3.25 14.87 16.20
N PRO A 544 -2.40 15.41 15.33
CA PRO A 544 -1.73 16.67 15.60
C PRO A 544 -2.70 17.84 15.55
N GLY A 545 -2.55 18.77 16.47
CA GLY A 545 -3.39 19.95 16.59
C GLY A 545 -3.26 20.87 15.38
N GLY A 546 -4.31 20.98 14.57
CA GLY A 546 -4.50 22.07 13.65
C GLY A 546 -5.03 23.28 14.41
N ARG A 547 -4.36 24.42 14.31
CA ARG A 547 -4.90 25.69 14.85
C ARG A 547 -6.20 26.01 14.11
N ARG A 548 -7.28 26.20 14.88
CA ARG A 548 -8.46 26.90 14.38
C ARG A 548 -8.08 28.36 14.18
N SER A 549 -8.26 28.87 12.98
CA SER A 549 -8.46 30.31 12.72
C SER A 549 -9.94 30.58 12.69
#